data_109b1aa97519de87f7f5c79dbbdd28f6
#
_entry.id   109b1aa97519de87f7f5c79dbbdd28f6
#
_cell.length_a   1.000
_cell.length_b   1.000
_cell.length_c   1.000
_cell.angle_alpha   90.00
_cell.angle_beta   90.00
_cell.angle_gamma   90.00
#
_symmetry.space_group_name_H-M   'P 1'
#
loop_
_entity.id
_entity.type
_entity.pdbx_description
1 polymer ?
#
loop_
_entity_poly.entity_id
_entity_poly.type
_entity_poly.pdbx_seq_one_letter_code
_entity_poly.pdbx_strand_id
1 'polypeptide(L)'
;MHQELIRELAMITDEERRILEGKQEIDPQLYTEKKEMVVDSAKLLKKGKLIQVRPHTRFVHFPAHTHNYIEVIYMCQGTTTHIVNGNQVVLEQGDLLFLNQNAVQEILPAGEYDIAVNFIVLPEFFNTAFSMIGAEENQLKDFLVGALCGRDEETSYLYFHVADILPVQNLIENMVWTIFYDISNKRSSNQITMGLLFLQLLNYMDKMEAGGRKFDTEIMANVYRYIEDHFKEGTLSELAVEM
;
A
#
# COMPACT_ATOMS: atom_id res chain seq x y z
N MET A 1 18.14 -4.91 -4.91
CA MET A 1 18.31 -5.02 -3.43
C MET A 1 19.54 -5.86 -3.11
N HIS A 2 20.23 -5.53 -2.00
CA HIS A 2 21.45 -6.23 -1.56
C HIS A 2 21.16 -7.71 -1.27
N GLN A 3 22.05 -8.62 -1.70
CA GLN A 3 21.80 -10.07 -1.62
C GLN A 3 21.67 -10.61 -0.19
N GLU A 4 22.38 -10.03 0.77
CA GLU A 4 22.27 -10.40 2.17
C GLU A 4 20.87 -10.10 2.71
N LEU A 5 20.34 -8.92 2.41
CA LEU A 5 19.00 -8.51 2.83
C LEU A 5 17.92 -9.41 2.20
N ILE A 6 18.06 -9.78 0.91
CA ILE A 6 17.16 -10.73 0.25
C ILE A 6 17.19 -12.09 0.97
N ARG A 7 18.36 -12.60 1.35
CA ARG A 7 18.48 -13.88 2.07
C ARG A 7 17.76 -13.84 3.43
N GLU A 8 17.94 -12.76 4.17
CA GLU A 8 17.25 -12.57 5.46
C GLU A 8 15.72 -12.48 5.30
N LEU A 9 15.25 -11.71 4.30
CA LEU A 9 13.83 -11.56 4.01
C LEU A 9 13.19 -12.86 3.47
N ALA A 10 13.98 -13.71 2.81
CA ALA A 10 13.54 -15.01 2.28
C ALA A 10 13.39 -16.09 3.36
N MET A 11 13.91 -15.87 4.57
CA MET A 11 13.79 -16.83 5.67
C MET A 11 12.32 -17.12 6.00
N ILE A 12 12.01 -18.41 6.15
CA ILE A 12 10.67 -18.84 6.52
C ILE A 12 10.33 -18.33 7.92
N THR A 13 9.28 -17.54 8.00
CA THR A 13 8.77 -17.02 9.28
C THR A 13 8.07 -18.11 10.10
N ASP A 14 7.84 -17.88 11.39
CA ASP A 14 7.09 -18.84 12.22
C ASP A 14 5.64 -19.02 11.77
N GLU A 15 5.03 -17.98 11.18
CA GLU A 15 3.71 -18.04 10.58
C GLU A 15 3.73 -18.92 9.33
N GLU A 16 4.65 -18.65 8.39
CA GLU A 16 4.79 -19.44 7.16
C GLU A 16 5.11 -20.91 7.45
N ARG A 17 5.89 -21.19 8.49
CA ARG A 17 6.16 -22.59 8.91
C ARG A 17 4.89 -23.30 9.30
N ARG A 18 4.01 -22.67 10.08
CA ARG A 18 2.71 -23.24 10.46
C ARG A 18 1.78 -23.45 9.26
N ILE A 19 1.83 -22.54 8.28
CA ILE A 19 1.09 -22.65 7.02
C ILE A 19 1.56 -23.88 6.25
N LEU A 20 2.88 -24.04 6.08
CA LEU A 20 3.48 -25.18 5.38
C LEU A 20 3.26 -26.53 6.11
N GLU A 21 3.13 -26.51 7.43
CA GLU A 21 2.80 -27.70 8.25
C GLU A 21 1.31 -28.11 8.20
N GLY A 22 0.48 -27.40 7.44
CA GLY A 22 -0.91 -27.78 7.16
C GLY A 22 -1.99 -26.82 7.64
N LYS A 23 -1.66 -25.68 8.22
CA LYS A 23 -2.59 -24.56 8.38
C LYS A 23 -2.74 -23.85 7.04
N GLN A 24 -3.81 -24.18 6.30
CA GLN A 24 -4.07 -23.55 4.98
C GLN A 24 -4.68 -22.15 5.08
N GLU A 25 -4.69 -21.53 6.25
CA GLU A 25 -5.29 -20.22 6.52
C GLU A 25 -4.38 -19.40 7.41
N ILE A 26 -4.46 -18.07 7.26
CA ILE A 26 -3.79 -17.14 8.19
C ILE A 26 -4.38 -17.29 9.59
N ASP A 27 -3.61 -16.90 10.60
CA ASP A 27 -4.10 -16.77 11.97
C ASP A 27 -4.61 -15.33 12.21
N PRO A 28 -5.94 -15.08 12.21
CA PRO A 28 -6.46 -13.72 12.35
C PRO A 28 -6.03 -13.03 13.64
N GLN A 29 -5.71 -13.78 14.70
CA GLN A 29 -5.28 -13.21 15.99
C GLN A 29 -3.92 -12.52 15.92
N LEU A 30 -3.11 -12.82 14.92
CA LEU A 30 -1.84 -12.12 14.66
C LEU A 30 -2.07 -10.71 14.12
N TYR A 31 -3.25 -10.44 13.56
CA TYR A 31 -3.54 -9.22 12.79
C TYR A 31 -4.63 -8.34 13.41
N THR A 32 -5.65 -8.95 14.04
CA THR A 32 -6.80 -8.20 14.58
C THR A 32 -7.36 -8.85 15.85
N GLU A 33 -8.03 -8.04 16.67
CA GLU A 33 -8.88 -8.51 17.79
C GLU A 33 -10.38 -8.34 17.45
N LYS A 34 -10.70 -7.76 16.30
CA LYS A 34 -12.07 -7.46 15.87
C LYS A 34 -12.65 -8.63 15.07
N LYS A 35 -14.00 -8.67 14.98
CA LYS A 35 -14.69 -9.61 14.09
C LYS A 35 -14.49 -9.28 12.61
N GLU A 36 -14.41 -7.99 12.30
CA GLU A 36 -14.09 -7.49 10.97
C GLU A 36 -12.58 -7.61 10.73
N MET A 37 -12.20 -8.01 9.53
CA MET A 37 -10.80 -8.19 9.17
C MET A 37 -10.15 -6.82 8.89
N VAL A 38 -9.94 -6.06 9.95
CA VAL A 38 -9.15 -4.83 9.94
C VAL A 38 -7.79 -5.13 10.56
N VAL A 39 -6.74 -5.15 9.75
CA VAL A 39 -5.37 -5.35 10.24
C VAL A 39 -4.96 -4.16 11.10
N ASP A 40 -4.62 -4.45 12.36
CA ASP A 40 -4.36 -3.43 13.37
C ASP A 40 -2.85 -3.18 13.51
N SER A 41 -2.45 -1.92 13.29
CA SER A 41 -1.08 -1.47 13.50
C SER A 41 -0.53 -1.79 14.90
N ALA A 42 -1.40 -1.80 15.93
CA ALA A 42 -1.00 -2.12 17.30
C ALA A 42 -0.49 -3.56 17.47
N LYS A 43 -0.90 -4.49 16.58
CA LYS A 43 -0.39 -5.87 16.54
C LYS A 43 0.97 -5.96 15.85
N LEU A 44 1.24 -5.06 14.91
CA LEU A 44 2.38 -5.15 13.99
C LEU A 44 3.51 -4.20 14.35
N LEU A 45 3.20 -3.07 14.97
CA LEU A 45 4.19 -2.07 15.38
C LEU A 45 4.67 -2.29 16.82
N LYS A 46 5.97 -2.18 17.01
CA LYS A 46 6.54 -2.07 18.37
C LYS A 46 6.09 -0.75 19.00
N LYS A 47 5.77 -0.77 20.29
CA LYS A 47 5.30 0.43 21.03
C LYS A 47 6.19 1.65 20.79
N GLY A 48 5.58 2.76 20.39
CA GLY A 48 6.25 4.04 20.13
C GLY A 48 6.93 4.14 18.75
N LYS A 49 6.83 3.13 17.88
CA LYS A 49 7.28 3.20 16.51
C LYS A 49 6.16 3.73 15.62
N LEU A 50 6.53 4.54 14.63
CA LEU A 50 5.62 5.05 13.61
C LEU A 50 5.73 4.29 12.28
N ILE A 51 6.76 3.46 12.16
CA ILE A 51 7.04 2.63 10.98
C ILE A 51 7.68 1.32 11.40
N GLN A 52 7.31 0.25 10.70
CA GLN A 52 7.91 -1.08 10.82
C GLN A 52 7.95 -1.72 9.42
N VAL A 53 8.92 -2.61 9.19
CA VAL A 53 9.00 -3.47 8.02
C VAL A 53 8.73 -4.91 8.45
N ARG A 54 7.93 -5.63 7.65
CA ARG A 54 7.69 -7.07 7.79
C ARG A 54 7.91 -7.76 6.44
N PRO A 55 8.44 -9.00 6.42
CA PRO A 55 8.32 -9.84 5.25
C PRO A 55 6.84 -10.03 4.89
N HIS A 56 6.54 -10.02 3.60
CA HIS A 56 5.22 -10.35 3.07
C HIS A 56 4.92 -11.84 3.32
N THR A 57 3.74 -12.17 3.84
CA THR A 57 3.37 -13.56 4.15
C THR A 57 3.12 -14.34 2.87
N ARG A 58 3.83 -15.47 2.70
CA ARG A 58 3.76 -16.34 1.51
C ARG A 58 2.93 -17.58 1.77
N PHE A 59 2.69 -18.37 0.71
CA PHE A 59 2.10 -19.73 0.73
C PHE A 59 0.63 -19.81 1.11
N VAL A 60 -0.03 -18.72 1.36
CA VAL A 60 -1.42 -18.69 1.80
C VAL A 60 -2.20 -17.57 1.14
N HIS A 61 -3.48 -17.80 0.95
CA HIS A 61 -4.43 -16.77 0.59
C HIS A 61 -4.70 -15.88 1.81
N PHE A 62 -4.51 -14.57 1.66
CA PHE A 62 -4.89 -13.60 2.69
C PHE A 62 -6.25 -13.00 2.30
N PRO A 63 -7.32 -13.23 3.07
CA PRO A 63 -8.66 -12.81 2.69
C PRO A 63 -8.82 -11.30 2.66
N ALA A 64 -9.90 -10.81 2.06
CA ALA A 64 -10.22 -9.40 1.97
C ALA A 64 -10.19 -8.72 3.33
N HIS A 65 -9.42 -7.65 3.44
CA HIS A 65 -9.16 -6.91 4.67
C HIS A 65 -8.88 -5.44 4.39
N THR A 66 -8.96 -4.63 5.43
CA THR A 66 -8.51 -3.23 5.44
C THR A 66 -7.44 -3.03 6.51
N HIS A 67 -6.87 -1.83 6.59
CA HIS A 67 -5.84 -1.46 7.55
C HIS A 67 -6.26 -0.22 8.35
N ASN A 68 -5.76 -0.04 9.56
CA ASN A 68 -5.85 1.23 10.28
C ASN A 68 -4.57 2.09 10.14
N TYR A 69 -3.77 1.80 9.10
CA TYR A 69 -2.49 2.46 8.80
C TYR A 69 -2.32 2.57 7.27
N ILE A 70 -1.27 3.24 6.81
CA ILE A 70 -0.86 3.21 5.41
C ILE A 70 0.08 2.02 5.22
N GLU A 71 -0.27 1.12 4.30
CA GLU A 71 0.63 0.05 3.89
C GLU A 71 1.40 0.45 2.65
N VAL A 72 2.71 0.20 2.64
CA VAL A 72 3.53 0.32 1.43
C VAL A 72 4.18 -1.03 1.17
N ILE A 73 3.86 -1.63 0.03
CA ILE A 73 4.42 -2.91 -0.38
C ILE A 73 5.50 -2.65 -1.41
N TYR A 74 6.68 -3.21 -1.18
CA TYR A 74 7.77 -3.20 -2.16
C TYR A 74 8.15 -4.62 -2.54
N MET A 75 8.13 -4.88 -3.85
CA MET A 75 8.49 -6.19 -4.40
C MET A 75 10.00 -6.31 -4.56
N CYS A 76 10.61 -7.10 -3.69
CA CYS A 76 12.07 -7.28 -3.66
C CYS A 76 12.57 -8.24 -4.74
N GLN A 77 11.81 -9.32 -4.99
CA GLN A 77 12.12 -10.37 -5.96
C GLN A 77 10.86 -11.17 -6.30
N GLY A 78 10.71 -11.60 -7.56
CA GLY A 78 9.54 -12.37 -8.01
C GLY A 78 8.32 -11.50 -8.25
N THR A 79 7.14 -12.03 -7.95
CA THR A 79 5.85 -11.36 -8.18
C THR A 79 4.84 -11.66 -7.08
N THR A 80 3.94 -10.72 -6.79
CA THR A 80 2.76 -10.96 -5.93
C THR A 80 1.51 -10.40 -6.58
N THR A 81 0.38 -11.08 -6.38
CA THR A 81 -0.91 -10.66 -6.93
C THR A 81 -1.85 -10.23 -5.81
N HIS A 82 -2.34 -9.02 -5.92
CA HIS A 82 -3.28 -8.41 -5.00
C HIS A 82 -4.60 -8.09 -5.72
N ILE A 83 -5.71 -8.21 -5.02
CA ILE A 83 -7.00 -7.69 -5.47
C ILE A 83 -7.31 -6.49 -4.57
N VAL A 84 -7.24 -5.30 -5.14
CA VAL A 84 -7.46 -4.05 -4.40
C VAL A 84 -8.74 -3.40 -4.90
N ASN A 85 -9.75 -3.31 -4.04
CA ASN A 85 -11.08 -2.82 -4.38
C ASN A 85 -11.69 -3.50 -5.62
N GLY A 86 -11.44 -4.80 -5.78
CA GLY A 86 -11.90 -5.61 -6.91
C GLY A 86 -11.03 -5.48 -8.18
N ASN A 87 -9.98 -4.67 -8.18
CA ASN A 87 -9.00 -4.58 -9.27
C ASN A 87 -7.80 -5.47 -8.99
N GLN A 88 -7.39 -6.25 -9.99
CA GLN A 88 -6.16 -7.05 -9.88
C GLN A 88 -4.94 -6.16 -10.11
N VAL A 89 -4.02 -6.20 -9.15
CA VAL A 89 -2.72 -5.53 -9.18
C VAL A 89 -1.64 -6.59 -9.05
N VAL A 90 -0.78 -6.70 -10.05
CA VAL A 90 0.36 -7.62 -10.04
C VAL A 90 1.62 -6.82 -9.81
N LEU A 91 2.26 -7.00 -8.65
CA LEU A 91 3.52 -6.37 -8.35
C LEU A 91 4.66 -7.20 -8.93
N GLU A 92 5.50 -6.56 -9.71
CA GLU A 92 6.74 -7.13 -10.21
C GLU A 92 7.96 -6.61 -9.44
N GLN A 93 9.09 -7.28 -9.54
CA GLN A 93 10.30 -6.87 -8.83
C GLN A 93 10.65 -5.40 -9.07
N GLY A 94 10.77 -4.63 -8.00
CA GLY A 94 11.10 -3.21 -8.01
C GLY A 94 9.88 -2.28 -7.94
N ASP A 95 8.67 -2.83 -8.01
CA ASP A 95 7.43 -2.06 -7.93
C ASP A 95 7.07 -1.67 -6.50
N LEU A 96 6.27 -0.60 -6.39
CA LEU A 96 5.73 -0.08 -5.14
C LEU A 96 4.21 0.05 -5.20
N LEU A 97 3.54 -0.47 -4.18
CA LEU A 97 2.10 -0.28 -3.98
C LEU A 97 1.84 0.41 -2.64
N PHE A 98 1.18 1.55 -2.69
CA PHE A 98 0.69 2.27 -1.51
C PHE A 98 -0.80 2.02 -1.34
N LEU A 99 -1.22 1.69 -0.13
CA LEU A 99 -2.61 1.46 0.25
C LEU A 99 -2.95 2.34 1.45
N ASN A 100 -4.05 3.08 1.38
CA ASN A 100 -4.57 3.81 2.54
C ASN A 100 -5.59 2.95 3.31
N GLN A 101 -6.18 3.52 4.36
CA GLN A 101 -7.11 2.81 5.25
C GLN A 101 -8.43 2.42 4.57
N ASN A 102 -8.76 3.02 3.41
CA ASN A 102 -9.98 2.77 2.64
C ASN A 102 -9.82 1.64 1.61
N ALA A 103 -8.57 1.23 1.35
CA ALA A 103 -8.30 0.12 0.44
C ALA A 103 -8.76 -1.21 1.04
N VAL A 104 -9.62 -1.93 0.33
CA VAL A 104 -9.93 -3.32 0.61
C VAL A 104 -8.98 -4.18 -0.21
N GLN A 105 -8.09 -4.89 0.47
CA GLN A 105 -7.06 -5.72 -0.16
C GLN A 105 -7.32 -7.20 0.11
N GLU A 106 -7.14 -8.02 -0.92
CA GLU A 106 -7.05 -9.47 -0.85
C GLU A 106 -5.73 -9.87 -1.52
N ILE A 107 -5.05 -10.89 -0.98
CA ILE A 107 -3.73 -11.28 -1.49
C ILE A 107 -3.77 -12.76 -1.89
N LEU A 108 -3.41 -13.03 -3.15
CA LEU A 108 -3.27 -14.40 -3.63
C LEU A 108 -1.99 -15.05 -3.10
N PRO A 109 -1.96 -16.38 -2.97
CA PRO A 109 -0.79 -17.08 -2.46
C PRO A 109 0.48 -16.75 -3.27
N ALA A 110 1.53 -16.31 -2.59
CA ALA A 110 2.85 -16.11 -3.15
C ALA A 110 3.72 -17.38 -3.00
N GLY A 111 4.67 -17.57 -3.87
CA GLY A 111 5.61 -18.69 -3.87
C GLY A 111 6.83 -18.45 -2.99
N GLU A 112 7.69 -19.46 -2.89
CA GLU A 112 8.91 -19.42 -2.07
C GLU A 112 9.88 -18.30 -2.47
N TYR A 113 9.95 -18.00 -3.78
CA TYR A 113 10.89 -16.99 -4.33
C TYR A 113 10.25 -15.63 -4.55
N ASP A 114 8.99 -15.46 -4.16
CA ASP A 114 8.27 -14.19 -4.23
C ASP A 114 8.51 -13.43 -2.92
N ILE A 115 9.53 -12.59 -2.92
CA ILE A 115 9.99 -11.87 -1.73
C ILE A 115 9.53 -10.42 -1.82
N ALA A 116 8.62 -10.05 -0.95
CA ALA A 116 8.19 -8.66 -0.78
C ALA A 116 8.31 -8.22 0.68
N VAL A 117 8.29 -6.93 0.91
CA VAL A 117 8.22 -6.33 2.24
C VAL A 117 7.03 -5.39 2.35
N ASN A 118 6.36 -5.45 3.48
CA ASN A 118 5.28 -4.56 3.84
C ASN A 118 5.79 -3.56 4.88
N PHE A 119 5.72 -2.27 4.55
CA PHE A 119 5.90 -1.20 5.51
C PHE A 119 4.55 -0.91 6.15
N ILE A 120 4.48 -1.04 7.46
CA ILE A 120 3.37 -0.61 8.29
C ILE A 120 3.68 0.80 8.75
N VAL A 121 2.94 1.80 8.27
CA VAL A 121 3.26 3.20 8.47
C VAL A 121 2.07 3.95 9.06
N LEU A 122 2.24 4.48 10.27
CA LEU A 122 1.23 5.38 10.84
C LEU A 122 1.21 6.71 10.08
N PRO A 123 0.03 7.31 9.85
CA PRO A 123 -0.09 8.56 9.13
C PRO A 123 0.86 9.66 9.62
N GLU A 124 1.07 9.77 10.92
CA GLU A 124 1.93 10.79 11.54
C GLU A 124 3.40 10.70 11.12
N PHE A 125 3.84 9.53 10.62
CA PHE A 125 5.19 9.36 10.08
C PHE A 125 5.46 10.26 8.88
N PHE A 126 4.42 10.50 8.07
CA PHE A 126 4.51 11.28 6.84
C PHE A 126 4.58 12.79 7.04
N ASN A 127 4.35 13.32 8.26
CA ASN A 127 4.36 14.76 8.51
C ASN A 127 5.63 15.47 8.00
N THR A 128 6.81 14.86 8.21
CA THR A 128 8.08 15.39 7.70
C THR A 128 8.15 15.34 6.18
N ALA A 129 7.82 14.21 5.59
CA ALA A 129 7.79 14.02 4.15
C ALA A 129 6.80 14.98 3.48
N PHE A 130 5.61 15.12 4.06
CA PHE A 130 4.58 16.02 3.56
C PHE A 130 5.04 17.50 3.51
N SER A 131 5.80 17.94 4.52
CA SER A 131 6.37 19.31 4.52
C SER A 131 7.40 19.55 3.41
N MET A 132 7.95 18.50 2.81
CA MET A 132 8.93 18.58 1.71
C MET A 132 8.28 18.59 0.32
N ILE A 133 7.04 18.10 0.16
CA ILE A 133 6.34 17.95 -1.14
C ILE A 133 5.79 19.32 -1.60
N GLY A 134 6.14 20.42 -1.27
CA GLY A 134 5.70 21.71 -1.82
C GLY A 134 4.17 21.92 -1.82
N ALA A 135 3.75 23.06 -2.41
CA ALA A 135 2.34 23.47 -2.41
C ALA A 135 1.54 22.92 -3.63
N GLU A 136 2.20 22.36 -4.62
CA GLU A 136 1.53 21.88 -5.84
C GLU A 136 0.61 20.70 -5.55
N GLU A 137 -0.59 20.76 -6.10
CA GLU A 137 -1.57 19.67 -6.00
C GLU A 137 -1.20 18.54 -6.97
N ASN A 138 -1.23 17.31 -6.46
CA ASN A 138 -0.99 16.10 -7.25
C ASN A 138 -1.57 14.90 -6.52
N GLN A 139 -1.81 13.80 -7.26
CA GLN A 139 -2.46 12.59 -6.74
C GLN A 139 -1.72 11.96 -5.54
N LEU A 140 -0.39 12.01 -5.51
CA LEU A 140 0.37 11.50 -4.37
C LEU A 140 0.12 12.33 -3.11
N LYS A 141 0.05 13.66 -3.24
CA LYS A 141 -0.27 14.56 -2.13
C LYS A 141 -1.71 14.34 -1.66
N ASP A 142 -2.66 14.25 -2.58
CA ASP A 142 -4.07 14.03 -2.26
C ASP A 142 -4.26 12.70 -1.52
N PHE A 143 -3.64 11.63 -2.00
CA PHE A 143 -3.61 10.33 -1.34
C PHE A 143 -3.07 10.43 0.11
N LEU A 144 -1.97 11.15 0.32
CA LEU A 144 -1.37 11.32 1.66
C LEU A 144 -2.24 12.19 2.56
N VAL A 145 -2.83 13.26 2.03
CA VAL A 145 -3.77 14.14 2.79
C VAL A 145 -5.00 13.35 3.19
N GLY A 146 -5.58 12.58 2.27
CA GLY A 146 -6.72 11.71 2.55
C GLY A 146 -6.42 10.73 3.67
N ALA A 147 -5.28 10.06 3.61
CA ALA A 147 -4.84 9.12 4.61
C ALA A 147 -4.56 9.78 5.98
N LEU A 148 -4.01 11.02 6.00
CA LEU A 148 -3.75 11.78 7.23
C LEU A 148 -5.03 12.32 7.87
N CYS A 149 -5.99 12.75 7.03
CA CYS A 149 -7.23 13.37 7.51
C CYS A 149 -8.37 12.37 7.74
N GLY A 150 -8.17 11.10 7.41
CA GLY A 150 -9.20 10.07 7.47
C GLY A 150 -10.38 10.36 6.54
N ARG A 151 -10.13 11.05 5.43
CA ARG A 151 -11.17 11.35 4.43
C ARG A 151 -11.37 10.13 3.53
N ASP A 152 -12.63 9.91 3.17
CA ASP A 152 -13.01 8.94 2.13
C ASP A 152 -12.72 9.61 0.78
N GLU A 153 -11.50 9.44 0.27
CA GLU A 153 -11.10 10.00 -1.02
C GLU A 153 -11.23 8.95 -2.11
N GLU A 154 -11.42 9.41 -3.35
CA GLU A 154 -11.60 8.55 -4.53
C GLU A 154 -10.40 7.60 -4.73
N THR A 155 -9.19 8.05 -4.38
CA THR A 155 -7.96 7.26 -4.53
C THR A 155 -7.60 6.53 -3.26
N SER A 156 -7.72 5.20 -3.28
CA SER A 156 -7.39 4.34 -2.14
C SER A 156 -6.04 3.63 -2.27
N TYR A 157 -5.48 3.55 -3.50
CA TYR A 157 -4.15 3.02 -3.74
C TYR A 157 -3.41 3.75 -4.85
N LEU A 158 -2.08 3.72 -4.78
CA LEU A 158 -1.15 4.17 -5.82
C LEU A 158 -0.17 3.04 -6.12
N TYR A 159 -0.04 2.70 -7.39
CA TYR A 159 0.86 1.67 -7.88
C TYR A 159 1.91 2.27 -8.80
N PHE A 160 3.19 2.11 -8.47
CA PHE A 160 4.31 2.68 -9.20
C PHE A 160 5.19 1.61 -9.83
N HIS A 161 5.36 1.67 -11.13
CA HIS A 161 6.30 0.86 -11.93
C HIS A 161 7.67 1.53 -11.99
N VAL A 162 8.48 1.33 -10.96
CA VAL A 162 9.75 2.08 -10.77
C VAL A 162 10.99 1.18 -10.66
N ALA A 163 10.90 -0.04 -11.16
CA ALA A 163 11.99 -1.01 -11.13
C ALA A 163 13.30 -0.49 -11.78
N ASP A 164 13.19 0.30 -12.84
CA ASP A 164 14.29 0.90 -13.60
C ASP A 164 14.80 2.24 -13.01
N ILE A 165 14.17 2.74 -11.92
CA ILE A 165 14.51 4.04 -11.33
C ILE A 165 15.45 3.86 -10.14
N LEU A 166 16.76 3.84 -10.42
CA LEU A 166 17.79 3.61 -9.43
C LEU A 166 17.70 4.48 -8.17
N PRO A 167 17.42 5.81 -8.22
CA PRO A 167 17.24 6.61 -7.01
C PRO A 167 16.12 6.09 -6.10
N VAL A 168 14.98 5.69 -6.67
CA VAL A 168 13.84 5.13 -5.92
C VAL A 168 14.25 3.81 -5.27
N GLN A 169 14.85 2.90 -6.03
CA GLN A 169 15.31 1.59 -5.56
C GLN A 169 16.30 1.73 -4.40
N ASN A 170 17.27 2.64 -4.49
CA ASN A 170 18.26 2.89 -3.43
C ASN A 170 17.62 3.43 -2.15
N LEU A 171 16.64 4.34 -2.26
CA LEU A 171 15.95 4.91 -1.10
C LEU A 171 15.12 3.85 -0.36
N ILE A 172 14.40 3.01 -1.09
CA ILE A 172 13.65 1.90 -0.50
C ILE A 172 14.59 0.91 0.19
N GLU A 173 15.66 0.49 -0.47
CA GLU A 173 16.63 -0.43 0.11
C GLU A 173 17.25 0.13 1.39
N ASN A 174 17.62 1.39 1.42
CA ASN A 174 18.11 2.06 2.62
C ASN A 174 17.09 2.05 3.76
N MET A 175 15.80 2.27 3.47
CA MET A 175 14.75 2.23 4.48
C MET A 175 14.55 0.82 5.02
N VAL A 176 14.48 -0.19 4.15
CA VAL A 176 14.36 -1.59 4.56
C VAL A 176 15.54 -1.97 5.45
N TRP A 177 16.76 -1.67 5.02
CA TRP A 177 17.99 -1.96 5.78
C TRP A 177 17.98 -1.34 7.17
N THR A 178 17.74 -0.02 7.25
CA THR A 178 17.80 0.73 8.52
C THR A 178 16.73 0.31 9.51
N ILE A 179 15.54 -0.08 9.01
CA ILE A 179 14.44 -0.55 9.87
C ILE A 179 14.67 -2.00 10.30
N PHE A 180 15.06 -2.87 9.37
CA PHE A 180 15.24 -4.28 9.60
C PHE A 180 16.36 -4.55 10.62
N TYR A 181 17.53 -3.92 10.42
CA TYR A 181 18.69 -4.06 11.32
C TYR A 181 18.66 -3.13 12.54
N ASP A 182 17.58 -2.42 12.77
CA ASP A 182 17.36 -1.55 13.96
C ASP A 182 18.48 -0.50 14.16
N ILE A 183 18.96 0.13 13.08
CA ILE A 183 20.07 1.10 13.09
C ILE A 183 19.73 2.32 13.98
N SER A 184 20.74 2.88 14.66
CA SER A 184 20.61 4.11 15.45
C SER A 184 20.11 5.27 14.56
N ASN A 185 19.30 6.19 15.15
CA ASN A 185 18.71 7.34 14.45
C ASN A 185 17.76 7.00 13.27
N LYS A 186 17.37 5.73 13.12
CA LYS A 186 16.52 5.26 12.02
C LYS A 186 15.21 6.07 11.86
N ARG A 187 14.62 6.60 12.95
CA ARG A 187 13.37 7.38 12.85
C ARG A 187 13.56 8.61 11.97
N SER A 188 14.50 9.48 12.34
CA SER A 188 14.76 10.73 11.58
C SER A 188 15.30 10.43 10.18
N SER A 189 16.23 9.45 10.08
CA SER A 189 16.77 9.02 8.79
C SER A 189 15.66 8.56 7.85
N ASN A 190 14.77 7.66 8.30
CA ASN A 190 13.69 7.13 7.45
C ASN A 190 12.61 8.17 7.14
N GLN A 191 12.33 9.13 8.03
CA GLN A 191 11.43 10.23 7.71
C GLN A 191 11.97 11.13 6.59
N ILE A 192 13.27 11.43 6.62
CA ILE A 192 13.94 12.21 5.56
C ILE A 192 13.99 11.39 4.25
N THR A 193 14.35 10.11 4.35
CA THR A 193 14.41 9.22 3.19
C THR A 193 13.03 9.05 2.54
N MET A 194 11.96 8.95 3.33
CA MET A 194 10.59 8.90 2.82
C MET A 194 10.21 10.21 2.10
N GLY A 195 10.60 11.36 2.65
CA GLY A 195 10.38 12.65 1.98
C GLY A 195 11.12 12.73 0.64
N LEU A 196 12.37 12.29 0.61
CA LEU A 196 13.16 12.23 -0.63
C LEU A 196 12.59 11.21 -1.63
N LEU A 197 12.09 10.06 -1.14
CA LEU A 197 11.39 9.07 -1.96
C LEU A 197 10.17 9.70 -2.65
N PHE A 198 9.35 10.44 -1.92
CA PHE A 198 8.19 11.11 -2.50
C PHE A 198 8.58 12.17 -3.53
N LEU A 199 9.61 12.97 -3.27
CA LEU A 199 10.14 13.91 -4.26
C LEU A 199 10.63 13.20 -5.53
N GLN A 200 11.23 12.01 -5.40
CA GLN A 200 11.60 11.22 -6.57
C GLN A 200 10.36 10.68 -7.29
N LEU A 201 9.38 10.12 -6.57
CA LEU A 201 8.15 9.58 -7.17
C LEU A 201 7.36 10.65 -7.94
N LEU A 202 7.36 11.91 -7.49
CA LEU A 202 6.74 13.01 -8.22
C LEU A 202 7.33 13.23 -9.62
N ASN A 203 8.60 12.88 -9.84
CA ASN A 203 9.22 12.95 -11.16
C ASN A 203 8.78 11.82 -12.11
N TYR A 204 8.08 10.81 -11.60
CA TYR A 204 7.68 9.61 -12.33
C TYR A 204 6.18 9.32 -12.19
N MET A 205 5.37 10.37 -12.14
CA MET A 205 3.91 10.23 -12.07
C MET A 205 3.32 9.56 -13.33
N ASP A 206 4.03 9.60 -14.45
CA ASP A 206 3.71 8.89 -15.68
C ASP A 206 3.84 7.36 -15.55
N LYS A 207 4.56 6.87 -14.55
CA LYS A 207 4.71 5.45 -14.21
C LYS A 207 3.77 5.00 -13.09
N MET A 208 2.82 5.84 -12.71
CA MET A 208 1.88 5.58 -11.63
C MET A 208 0.50 5.22 -12.17
N GLU A 209 -0.08 4.18 -11.59
CA GLU A 209 -1.51 3.88 -11.69
C GLU A 209 -2.18 4.17 -10.33
N ALA A 210 -3.35 4.78 -10.37
CA ALA A 210 -4.14 5.07 -9.18
C ALA A 210 -5.52 4.42 -9.30
N GLY A 211 -6.08 3.99 -8.18
CA GLY A 211 -7.41 3.41 -8.18
C GLY A 211 -8.15 3.60 -6.87
N GLY A 212 -9.46 3.69 -7.00
CA GLY A 212 -10.43 3.77 -5.93
C GLY A 212 -11.36 2.56 -5.93
N ARG A 213 -12.48 2.68 -5.24
CA ARG A 213 -13.53 1.65 -5.29
C ARG A 213 -14.11 1.63 -6.70
N LYS A 214 -14.03 0.47 -7.36
CA LYS A 214 -14.50 0.28 -8.75
C LYS A 214 -15.96 0.73 -8.94
N PHE A 215 -16.78 0.53 -7.91
CA PHE A 215 -18.19 0.94 -7.91
C PHE A 215 -18.36 2.46 -8.01
N ASP A 216 -17.56 3.21 -7.26
CA ASP A 216 -17.66 4.68 -7.25
C ASP A 216 -17.20 5.28 -8.59
N THR A 217 -16.16 4.70 -9.21
CA THR A 217 -15.65 5.14 -10.52
C THR A 217 -16.65 4.88 -11.65
N GLU A 218 -17.32 3.72 -11.67
CA GLU A 218 -18.37 3.41 -12.65
C GLU A 218 -19.61 4.30 -12.46
N ILE A 219 -20.04 4.48 -11.22
CA ILE A 219 -21.16 5.38 -10.91
C ILE A 219 -20.83 6.80 -11.36
N MET A 220 -19.67 7.33 -10.99
CA MET A 220 -19.28 8.69 -11.38
C MET A 220 -19.15 8.84 -12.88
N ALA A 221 -18.59 7.87 -13.60
CA ALA A 221 -18.54 7.89 -15.07
C ALA A 221 -19.94 7.90 -15.69
N ASN A 222 -20.88 7.14 -15.13
CA ASN A 222 -22.26 7.13 -15.58
C ASN A 222 -22.98 8.44 -15.25
N VAL A 223 -22.75 9.00 -14.05
CA VAL A 223 -23.25 10.33 -13.66
C VAL A 223 -22.76 11.41 -14.63
N TYR A 224 -21.46 11.45 -14.92
CA TYR A 224 -20.91 12.44 -15.87
C TYR A 224 -21.50 12.26 -17.27
N ARG A 225 -21.60 11.02 -17.76
CA ARG A 225 -22.22 10.74 -19.08
C ARG A 225 -23.67 11.20 -19.10
N TYR A 226 -24.44 10.87 -18.08
CA TYR A 226 -25.84 11.32 -17.98
C TYR A 226 -25.94 12.85 -17.96
N ILE A 227 -25.09 13.56 -17.22
CA ILE A 227 -25.06 15.02 -17.17
C ILE A 227 -24.72 15.60 -18.55
N GLU A 228 -23.74 15.05 -19.27
CA GLU A 228 -23.37 15.50 -20.61
C GLU A 228 -24.52 15.31 -21.60
N ASP A 229 -25.17 14.15 -21.56
CA ASP A 229 -26.26 13.81 -22.50
C ASP A 229 -27.57 14.56 -22.18
N HIS A 230 -27.84 14.85 -20.90
CA HIS A 230 -29.13 15.42 -20.43
C HIS A 230 -28.98 16.78 -19.73
N PHE A 231 -27.89 17.49 -19.97
CA PHE A 231 -27.53 18.77 -19.35
C PHE A 231 -28.67 19.80 -19.23
N LYS A 232 -29.63 19.82 -20.18
CA LYS A 232 -30.72 20.80 -20.23
C LYS A 232 -32.06 20.32 -19.63
N GLU A 233 -32.28 19.03 -19.55
CA GLU A 233 -33.60 18.44 -19.31
C GLU A 233 -33.58 17.33 -18.23
N GLY A 234 -32.38 16.83 -17.86
CA GLY A 234 -32.23 15.75 -16.89
C GLY A 234 -32.58 16.12 -15.46
N THR A 235 -33.16 15.18 -14.73
CA THR A 235 -33.49 15.33 -13.30
C THR A 235 -32.73 14.31 -12.45
N LEU A 236 -32.54 14.64 -11.16
CA LEU A 236 -31.89 13.71 -10.21
C LEU A 236 -32.68 12.39 -10.05
N SER A 237 -34.00 12.42 -10.25
CA SER A 237 -34.84 11.23 -10.16
C SER A 237 -34.63 10.29 -11.33
N GLU A 238 -34.44 10.82 -12.53
CA GLU A 238 -34.12 10.04 -13.73
C GLU A 238 -32.72 9.47 -13.65
N LEU A 239 -31.74 10.26 -13.20
CA LEU A 239 -30.39 9.79 -12.93
C LEU A 239 -30.39 8.60 -11.96
N ALA A 240 -31.18 8.67 -10.88
CA ALA A 240 -31.26 7.60 -9.87
C ALA A 240 -31.91 6.30 -10.39
N VAL A 241 -32.62 6.34 -11.50
CA VAL A 241 -33.25 5.17 -12.14
C VAL A 241 -32.29 4.51 -13.16
N GLU A 242 -31.38 5.30 -13.72
CA GLU A 242 -30.40 4.86 -14.73
C GLU A 242 -29.11 4.31 -14.12
N MET A 243 -28.90 4.52 -12.80
CA MET A 243 -27.78 4.01 -12.00
C MET A 243 -28.07 2.64 -11.39
#